data_ba4a532de754b738a7162322bec757a2
#
_entry.id   ba4a532de754b738a7162322bec757a2
#
_cell.length_a   1.000
_cell.length_b   1.000
_cell.length_c   1.000
_cell.angle_alpha   90.00
_cell.angle_beta   90.00
_cell.angle_gamma   90.00
#
_symmetry.space_group_name_H-M   'P 1'
#
loop_
_entity.id
_entity.type
_entity.pdbx_description
1 polymer ?
#
loop_
_entity_poly.entity_id
_entity_poly.type
_entity_poly.pdbx_seq_one_letter_code
_entity_poly.pdbx_strand_id
1 'polypeptide(L)'
;MKSFSRSANHIGIDMGSSQTRIFSENRLLLDERTVVAVDSKTNEMVGFGTDAIIRYHSNPQRIRLEWPIRNGAMVDYYYTKGILTYFLKKVLKQALARPEIVLSISSGLSSVARHALIDAVMHAGAQKAFLLPVAAAAALGQGIRLDTPDVVLSMNIGQDVTDCGMFSCGLFSEPAH
;
A
#
# COMPACT_ATOMS: atom_id res chain seq x y z
N MET A 1 -9.10 -29.48 17.36
CA MET A 1 -9.32 -28.12 17.89
C MET A 1 -8.84 -27.15 16.81
N LYS A 2 -9.77 -26.48 16.10
CA LYS A 2 -9.42 -25.44 15.11
C LYS A 2 -9.01 -24.20 15.89
N SER A 3 -7.73 -23.83 15.82
CA SER A 3 -7.23 -22.56 16.30
C SER A 3 -8.02 -21.46 15.62
N PHE A 4 -8.86 -20.75 16.36
CA PHE A 4 -9.44 -19.49 15.91
C PHE A 4 -8.28 -18.52 15.71
N SER A 5 -7.94 -18.23 14.47
CA SER A 5 -7.01 -17.18 14.11
C SER A 5 -7.49 -15.90 14.79
N ARG A 6 -6.71 -15.38 15.73
CA ARG A 6 -6.87 -14.01 16.25
C ARG A 6 -6.99 -13.10 15.04
N SER A 7 -8.09 -12.40 14.94
CA SER A 7 -8.36 -11.36 13.95
C SER A 7 -7.12 -10.47 13.82
N ALA A 8 -6.63 -10.31 12.58
CA ALA A 8 -5.49 -9.44 12.30
C ALA A 8 -5.85 -7.99 12.63
N ASN A 9 -5.57 -7.55 13.86
CA ASN A 9 -5.88 -6.20 14.33
C ASN A 9 -4.90 -5.16 13.76
N HIS A 10 -3.72 -5.60 13.31
CA HIS A 10 -2.67 -4.73 12.77
C HIS A 10 -2.26 -5.23 11.39
N ILE A 11 -2.28 -4.34 10.42
CA ILE A 11 -1.96 -4.62 9.02
C ILE A 11 -0.92 -3.62 8.52
N GLY A 12 0.15 -4.12 7.91
CA GLY A 12 1.07 -3.33 7.12
C GLY A 12 0.70 -3.44 5.65
N ILE A 13 0.62 -2.31 4.96
CA ILE A 13 0.39 -2.25 3.51
C ILE A 13 1.57 -1.54 2.85
N ASP A 14 2.21 -2.22 1.92
CA ASP A 14 3.14 -1.63 0.97
C ASP A 14 2.43 -1.51 -0.38
N MET A 15 2.06 -0.28 -0.76
CA MET A 15 1.31 0.00 -1.98
C MET A 15 2.18 0.75 -2.98
N GLY A 16 2.94 0.00 -3.77
CA GLY A 16 3.78 0.55 -4.83
C GLY A 16 3.04 0.70 -6.17
N SER A 17 3.70 1.32 -7.14
CA SER A 17 3.16 1.51 -8.51
C SER A 17 2.93 0.19 -9.24
N SER A 18 3.73 -0.84 -8.96
CA SER A 18 3.64 -2.15 -9.61
C SER A 18 2.85 -3.17 -8.81
N GLN A 19 3.11 -3.24 -7.51
CA GLN A 19 2.59 -4.28 -6.61
C GLN A 19 2.14 -3.70 -5.30
N THR A 20 1.07 -4.29 -4.76
CA THR A 20 0.60 -4.06 -3.39
C THR A 20 0.82 -5.33 -2.58
N ARG A 21 1.49 -5.19 -1.44
CA ARG A 21 1.70 -6.26 -0.47
C ARG A 21 1.02 -5.93 0.83
N ILE A 22 0.39 -6.93 1.42
CA ILE A 22 -0.29 -6.78 2.73
C ILE A 22 0.26 -7.83 3.68
N PHE A 23 0.66 -7.37 4.86
CA PHE A 23 1.25 -8.18 5.91
C PHE A 23 0.44 -8.08 7.20
N SER A 24 0.46 -9.13 7.98
CA SER A 24 0.05 -9.13 9.39
C SER A 24 0.88 -10.16 10.16
N GLU A 25 1.33 -9.80 11.35
CA GLU A 25 2.10 -10.70 12.24
C GLU A 25 3.28 -11.40 11.51
N ASN A 26 4.06 -10.64 10.75
CA ASN A 26 5.18 -11.13 9.92
C ASN A 26 4.80 -12.15 8.81
N ARG A 27 3.51 -12.22 8.46
CA ARG A 27 3.03 -13.08 7.39
C ARG A 27 2.56 -12.25 6.21
N LEU A 28 3.00 -12.61 5.01
CA LEU A 28 2.47 -12.05 3.77
C LEU A 28 1.06 -12.63 3.55
N LEU A 29 0.07 -11.75 3.53
CA LEU A 29 -1.34 -12.11 3.33
C LEU A 29 -1.78 -11.90 1.88
N LEU A 30 -1.16 -10.95 1.19
CA LEU A 30 -1.49 -10.61 -0.19
C LEU A 30 -0.23 -10.07 -0.89
N ASP A 31 -0.01 -10.52 -2.13
CA ASP A 31 0.95 -9.95 -3.09
C ASP A 31 0.24 -9.90 -4.45
N GLU A 32 -0.18 -8.72 -4.88
CA GLU A 32 -1.00 -8.51 -6.07
C GLU A 32 -0.53 -7.28 -6.86
N ARG A 33 -0.86 -7.23 -8.14
CA ARG A 33 -0.60 -6.05 -8.98
C ARG A 33 -1.41 -4.85 -8.50
N THR A 34 -0.80 -3.66 -8.51
CA THR A 34 -1.50 -2.39 -8.22
C THR A 34 -2.17 -1.85 -9.48
N VAL A 35 -3.20 -2.53 -9.94
CA VAL A 35 -3.89 -2.20 -11.18
C VAL A 35 -5.39 -2.47 -11.07
N VAL A 36 -6.21 -1.66 -11.75
CA VAL A 36 -7.65 -1.76 -11.82
C VAL A 36 -8.08 -1.92 -13.27
N ALA A 37 -8.97 -2.87 -13.55
CA ALA A 37 -9.65 -2.98 -14.83
C ALA A 37 -10.94 -2.16 -14.81
N VAL A 38 -11.10 -1.31 -15.79
CA VAL A 38 -12.25 -0.43 -15.94
C VAL A 38 -12.94 -0.69 -17.28
N ASP A 39 -14.25 -0.86 -17.26
CA ASP A 39 -15.06 -0.94 -18.48
C ASP A 39 -15.10 0.43 -19.17
N SER A 40 -14.61 0.50 -20.41
CA SER A 40 -14.47 1.76 -21.14
C SER A 40 -15.82 2.41 -21.51
N LYS A 41 -16.94 1.65 -21.47
CA LYS A 41 -18.28 2.17 -21.77
C LYS A 41 -18.99 2.69 -20.53
N THR A 42 -18.90 1.96 -19.41
CA THR A 42 -19.61 2.31 -18.17
C THR A 42 -18.76 3.08 -17.17
N ASN A 43 -17.43 3.11 -17.34
CA ASN A 43 -16.46 3.64 -16.39
C ASN A 43 -16.48 2.91 -15.01
N GLU A 44 -17.05 1.73 -14.94
CA GLU A 44 -17.09 0.94 -13.71
C GLU A 44 -15.81 0.11 -13.53
N MET A 45 -15.36 -0.01 -12.27
CA MET A 45 -14.29 -0.93 -11.91
C MET A 45 -14.82 -2.36 -11.99
N VAL A 46 -14.23 -3.19 -12.83
CA VAL A 46 -14.68 -4.56 -13.10
C VAL A 46 -13.66 -5.63 -12.69
N GLY A 47 -12.46 -5.25 -12.30
CA GLY A 47 -11.43 -6.18 -11.83
C GLY A 47 -10.29 -5.47 -11.10
N PHE A 48 -9.55 -6.21 -10.28
CA PHE A 48 -8.46 -5.69 -9.46
C PHE A 48 -7.27 -6.66 -9.44
N GLY A 49 -6.06 -6.12 -9.36
CA GLY A 49 -4.86 -6.93 -9.27
C GLY A 49 -4.66 -7.84 -10.49
N THR A 50 -4.31 -9.08 -10.25
CA THR A 50 -4.08 -10.08 -11.31
C THR A 50 -5.34 -10.32 -12.15
N ASP A 51 -6.53 -10.32 -11.54
CA ASP A 51 -7.80 -10.44 -12.27
C ASP A 51 -8.02 -9.30 -13.28
N ALA A 52 -7.59 -8.08 -12.94
CA ALA A 52 -7.66 -6.94 -13.88
C ALA A 52 -6.88 -7.21 -15.18
N ILE A 53 -5.68 -7.78 -15.05
CA ILE A 53 -4.83 -8.13 -16.21
C ILE A 53 -5.49 -9.22 -17.05
N ILE A 54 -6.05 -10.24 -16.43
CA ILE A 54 -6.76 -11.34 -17.12
C ILE A 54 -7.95 -10.80 -17.92
N ARG A 55 -8.75 -9.92 -17.30
CA ARG A 55 -9.91 -9.30 -17.99
C ARG A 55 -9.50 -8.44 -19.16
N TYR A 56 -8.44 -7.65 -19.01
CA TYR A 56 -7.89 -6.87 -20.10
C TYR A 56 -7.48 -7.74 -21.29
N HIS A 57 -6.72 -8.81 -21.06
CA HIS A 57 -6.31 -9.73 -22.12
C HIS A 57 -7.48 -10.44 -22.79
N SER A 58 -8.55 -10.72 -22.03
CA SER A 58 -9.76 -11.35 -22.58
C SER A 58 -10.60 -10.41 -23.44
N ASN A 59 -10.58 -9.10 -23.18
CA ASN A 59 -11.35 -8.11 -23.94
C ASN A 59 -10.69 -6.72 -23.97
N PRO A 60 -9.57 -6.57 -24.69
CA PRO A 60 -8.78 -5.33 -24.68
C PRO A 60 -9.47 -4.14 -25.34
N GLN A 61 -10.51 -4.37 -26.16
CA GLN A 61 -11.28 -3.28 -26.78
C GLN A 61 -12.28 -2.65 -25.82
N ARG A 62 -12.70 -3.39 -24.79
CA ARG A 62 -13.70 -2.94 -23.82
C ARG A 62 -13.11 -2.57 -22.48
N ILE A 63 -12.06 -3.25 -22.08
CA ILE A 63 -11.41 -3.06 -20.77
C ILE A 63 -10.17 -2.20 -20.96
N ARG A 64 -10.01 -1.18 -20.10
CA ARG A 64 -8.76 -0.45 -19.95
C ARG A 64 -8.17 -0.72 -18.58
N LEU A 65 -6.84 -0.62 -18.48
CA LEU A 65 -6.12 -0.75 -17.22
C LEU A 65 -5.77 0.62 -16.67
N GLU A 66 -6.02 0.80 -15.37
CA GLU A 66 -5.68 2.01 -14.63
C GLU A 66 -4.75 1.67 -13.46
N TRP A 67 -3.70 2.45 -13.33
CA TRP A 67 -2.73 2.34 -12.24
C TRP A 67 -2.94 3.49 -11.27
N PRO A 68 -3.54 3.23 -10.09
CA PRO A 68 -3.90 4.28 -9.14
C PRO A 68 -2.70 4.94 -8.44
N ILE A 69 -1.55 4.27 -8.45
CA ILE A 69 -0.28 4.79 -7.91
C ILE A 69 0.72 4.92 -9.05
N ARG A 70 1.31 6.10 -9.20
CA ARG A 70 2.40 6.37 -10.16
C ARG A 70 3.39 7.34 -9.54
N ASN A 71 4.67 7.16 -9.84
CA ASN A 71 5.74 8.01 -9.30
C ASN A 71 5.67 8.15 -7.77
N GLY A 72 5.35 7.05 -7.07
CA GLY A 72 5.23 7.03 -5.62
C GLY A 72 4.00 7.76 -5.04
N ALA A 73 3.13 8.32 -5.88
CA ALA A 73 1.97 9.10 -5.46
C ALA A 73 0.65 8.50 -5.94
N MET A 74 -0.42 8.76 -5.18
CA MET A 74 -1.79 8.46 -5.59
C MET A 74 -2.20 9.44 -6.70
N VAL A 75 -2.55 8.91 -7.89
CA VAL A 75 -3.00 9.71 -9.03
C VAL A 75 -4.52 9.70 -9.20
N ASP A 76 -5.18 8.71 -8.62
CA ASP A 76 -6.65 8.61 -8.65
C ASP A 76 -7.18 8.06 -7.32
N TYR A 77 -7.97 8.87 -6.63
CA TYR A 77 -8.57 8.53 -5.34
C TYR A 77 -9.59 7.39 -5.47
N TYR A 78 -10.45 7.45 -6.49
CA TYR A 78 -11.54 6.50 -6.66
C TYR A 78 -10.99 5.07 -6.91
N TYR A 79 -10.01 4.94 -7.80
CA TYR A 79 -9.37 3.65 -8.06
C TYR A 79 -8.53 3.18 -6.89
N THR A 80 -7.82 4.08 -6.19
CA THR A 80 -7.05 3.74 -4.98
C THR A 80 -7.95 3.19 -3.87
N LYS A 81 -9.05 3.88 -3.57
CA LYS A 81 -10.04 3.42 -2.60
C LYS A 81 -10.65 2.07 -3.01
N GLY A 82 -10.98 1.91 -4.30
CA GLY A 82 -11.57 0.68 -4.83
C GLY A 82 -10.65 -0.53 -4.64
N ILE A 83 -9.40 -0.42 -5.06
CA ILE A 83 -8.44 -1.52 -4.96
C ILE A 83 -8.09 -1.84 -3.49
N LEU A 84 -7.93 -0.84 -2.63
CA LEU A 84 -7.71 -1.04 -1.20
C LEU A 84 -8.89 -1.76 -0.55
N THR A 85 -10.12 -1.34 -0.86
CA THR A 85 -11.34 -2.01 -0.36
C THR A 85 -11.39 -3.47 -0.79
N TYR A 86 -11.07 -3.75 -2.04
CA TYR A 86 -11.04 -5.11 -2.56
C TYR A 86 -9.97 -5.97 -1.87
N PHE A 87 -8.74 -5.46 -1.75
CA PHE A 87 -7.64 -6.20 -1.14
C PHE A 87 -7.87 -6.43 0.36
N LEU A 88 -8.36 -5.43 1.09
CA LEU A 88 -8.70 -5.59 2.50
C LEU A 88 -9.81 -6.61 2.70
N LYS A 89 -10.86 -6.60 1.89
CA LYS A 89 -11.91 -7.63 1.93
C LYS A 89 -11.33 -9.03 1.66
N LYS A 90 -10.39 -9.17 0.74
CA LYS A 90 -9.75 -10.44 0.39
C LYS A 90 -8.93 -11.02 1.55
N VAL A 91 -8.21 -10.18 2.31
CA VAL A 91 -7.36 -10.63 3.43
C VAL A 91 -8.13 -10.75 4.75
N LEU A 92 -9.09 -9.88 5.01
CA LEU A 92 -9.85 -9.86 6.26
C LEU A 92 -10.97 -10.90 6.29
N LYS A 93 -11.43 -11.39 5.14
CA LYS A 93 -12.49 -12.38 4.95
C LYS A 93 -13.72 -12.14 5.85
N GLN A 94 -13.69 -12.59 7.11
CA GLN A 94 -14.78 -12.51 8.08
C GLN A 94 -14.35 -11.83 9.39
N ALA A 95 -13.30 -11.02 9.38
CA ALA A 95 -12.88 -10.32 10.58
C ALA A 95 -13.97 -9.36 11.05
N LEU A 96 -14.44 -9.54 12.29
CA LEU A 96 -15.47 -8.70 12.91
C LEU A 96 -14.94 -7.32 13.31
N ALA A 97 -13.63 -7.20 13.53
CA ALA A 97 -12.98 -5.96 13.94
C ALA A 97 -12.30 -5.28 12.73
N ARG A 98 -12.40 -3.95 12.67
CA ARG A 98 -11.66 -3.15 11.71
C ARG A 98 -10.20 -3.06 12.14
N PRO A 99 -9.22 -3.27 11.25
CA PRO A 99 -7.80 -3.24 11.59
C PRO A 99 -7.28 -1.83 11.77
N GLU A 100 -6.20 -1.69 12.54
CA GLU A 100 -5.29 -0.57 12.45
C GLU A 100 -4.31 -0.84 11.31
N ILE A 101 -4.12 0.15 10.43
CA ILE A 101 -3.33 -0.02 9.20
C ILE A 101 -2.14 0.95 9.22
N VAL A 102 -0.95 0.42 8.95
CA VAL A 102 0.24 1.19 8.61
C VAL A 102 0.47 1.07 7.11
N LEU A 103 0.45 2.20 6.40
CA LEU A 103 0.71 2.26 4.96
C LEU A 103 2.09 2.85 4.71
N SER A 104 2.95 2.14 3.96
CA SER A 104 4.21 2.69 3.48
C SER A 104 3.96 3.75 2.42
N ILE A 105 4.70 4.85 2.48
CA ILE A 105 4.58 5.97 1.55
C ILE A 105 5.96 6.46 1.10
N SER A 106 6.02 7.00 -0.12
CA SER A 106 7.18 7.77 -0.56
C SER A 106 7.36 9.02 0.29
N SER A 107 8.59 9.36 0.59
CA SER A 107 8.95 10.49 1.45
C SER A 107 8.52 11.83 0.86
N GLY A 108 8.63 12.00 -0.47
CA GLY A 108 8.34 13.25 -1.18
C GLY A 108 6.85 13.63 -1.30
N LEU A 109 5.92 12.91 -0.65
CA LEU A 109 4.50 13.22 -0.75
C LEU A 109 4.12 14.51 -0.03
N SER A 110 3.32 15.35 -0.70
CA SER A 110 2.73 16.55 -0.11
C SER A 110 1.78 16.21 1.05
N SER A 111 1.53 17.15 1.94
CA SER A 111 0.55 17.00 3.04
C SER A 111 -0.85 16.64 2.52
N VAL A 112 -1.26 17.24 1.40
CA VAL A 112 -2.56 16.95 0.76
C VAL A 112 -2.63 15.50 0.30
N ALA A 113 -1.59 14.99 -0.37
CA ALA A 113 -1.52 13.61 -0.82
C ALA A 113 -1.52 12.61 0.36
N ARG A 114 -0.80 12.94 1.45
CA ARG A 114 -0.80 12.14 2.69
C ARG A 114 -2.21 12.04 3.30
N HIS A 115 -2.93 13.17 3.42
CA HIS A 115 -4.30 13.17 3.93
C HIS A 115 -5.25 12.37 3.04
N ALA A 116 -5.15 12.51 1.73
CA ALA A 116 -5.98 11.74 0.79
C ALA A 116 -5.73 10.22 0.87
N LEU A 117 -4.48 9.80 1.12
CA LEU A 117 -4.17 8.37 1.34
C LEU A 117 -4.76 7.85 2.65
N ILE A 118 -4.64 8.61 3.76
CA ILE A 118 -5.29 8.26 5.04
C ILE A 118 -6.79 8.10 4.83
N ASP A 119 -7.42 9.06 4.16
CA ASP A 119 -8.85 9.04 3.88
C ASP A 119 -9.26 7.82 3.06
N ALA A 120 -8.50 7.48 1.99
CA ALA A 120 -8.75 6.30 1.18
C ALA A 120 -8.67 4.99 2.00
N VAL A 121 -7.67 4.86 2.88
CA VAL A 121 -7.50 3.71 3.77
C VAL A 121 -8.63 3.61 4.80
N MET A 122 -9.02 4.74 5.40
CA MET A 122 -10.14 4.79 6.34
C MET A 122 -11.46 4.39 5.68
N HIS A 123 -11.74 4.90 4.48
CA HIS A 123 -12.91 4.53 3.69
C HIS A 123 -12.87 3.08 3.18
N ALA A 124 -11.69 2.51 3.00
CA ALA A 124 -11.54 1.09 2.66
C ALA A 124 -11.84 0.15 3.84
N GLY A 125 -12.01 0.67 5.06
CA GLY A 125 -12.46 -0.11 6.22
C GLY A 125 -11.49 -0.17 7.39
N ALA A 126 -10.43 0.63 7.42
CA ALA A 126 -9.55 0.73 8.58
C ALA A 126 -10.27 1.36 9.80
N GLN A 127 -9.84 0.96 11.01
CA GLN A 127 -10.20 1.63 12.25
C GLN A 127 -9.33 2.87 12.47
N LYS A 128 -8.03 2.73 12.21
CA LYS A 128 -7.03 3.80 12.21
C LYS A 128 -6.06 3.59 11.07
N ALA A 129 -5.51 4.67 10.55
CA ALA A 129 -4.50 4.66 9.50
C ALA A 129 -3.28 5.48 9.91
N PHE A 130 -2.10 4.92 9.71
CA PHE A 130 -0.81 5.55 9.96
C PHE A 130 0.01 5.48 8.68
N LEU A 131 0.81 6.52 8.45
CA LEU A 131 1.74 6.56 7.32
C LEU A 131 3.17 6.38 7.83
N LEU A 132 3.95 5.57 7.14
CA LEU A 132 5.35 5.31 7.45
C LEU A 132 6.18 5.53 6.18
N PRO A 133 7.25 6.35 6.21
CA PRO A 133 8.16 6.46 5.06
C PRO A 133 8.69 5.08 4.65
N VAL A 134 8.69 4.78 3.35
CA VAL A 134 9.09 3.46 2.84
C VAL A 134 10.54 3.13 3.22
N ALA A 135 11.44 4.13 3.27
CA ALA A 135 12.82 3.94 3.73
C ALA A 135 12.89 3.51 5.20
N ALA A 136 12.00 4.05 6.07
CA ALA A 136 11.89 3.62 7.47
C ALA A 136 11.32 2.21 7.56
N ALA A 137 10.28 1.91 6.78
CA ALA A 137 9.69 0.57 6.73
C ALA A 137 10.72 -0.49 6.29
N ALA A 138 11.54 -0.16 5.28
CA ALA A 138 12.58 -1.05 4.77
C ALA A 138 13.67 -1.33 5.83
N ALA A 139 14.14 -0.30 6.54
CA ALA A 139 15.13 -0.45 7.61
C ALA A 139 14.58 -1.30 8.77
N LEU A 140 13.37 -0.99 9.24
CA LEU A 140 12.69 -1.77 10.30
C LEU A 140 12.47 -3.23 9.89
N GLY A 141 12.11 -3.48 8.64
CA GLY A 141 11.91 -4.83 8.08
C GLY A 141 13.19 -5.68 8.06
N GLN A 142 14.36 -5.05 8.02
CA GLN A 142 15.67 -5.70 8.17
C GLN A 142 16.08 -5.86 9.64
N GLY A 143 15.24 -5.50 10.60
CA GLY A 143 15.55 -5.56 12.03
C GLY A 143 16.45 -4.43 12.52
N ILE A 144 16.64 -3.38 11.73
CA ILE A 144 17.46 -2.23 12.09
C ILE A 144 16.66 -1.34 13.03
N ARG A 145 17.25 -1.00 14.17
CA ARG A 145 16.68 -0.03 15.10
C ARG A 145 16.98 1.37 14.63
N LEU A 146 15.95 2.21 14.52
CA LEU A 146 16.11 3.60 14.05
C LEU A 146 16.53 4.56 15.16
N ASP A 147 16.48 4.14 16.43
CA ASP A 147 16.80 4.92 17.62
C ASP A 147 18.27 4.75 18.09
N THR A 148 19.10 4.08 17.31
CA THR A 148 20.54 3.93 17.61
C THR A 148 21.31 5.22 17.35
N PRO A 149 22.47 5.42 18.02
CA PRO A 149 23.35 6.55 17.73
C PRO A 149 24.03 6.44 16.35
N ASP A 150 24.03 5.25 15.77
CA ASP A 150 24.61 5.01 14.46
C ASP A 150 23.80 5.70 13.36
N VAL A 151 24.49 6.13 12.31
CA VAL A 151 23.85 6.67 11.13
C VAL A 151 23.47 5.51 10.21
N VAL A 152 22.18 5.34 9.95
CA VAL A 152 21.64 4.34 9.05
C VAL A 152 21.13 5.03 7.80
N LEU A 153 21.66 4.67 6.63
CA LEU A 153 21.12 5.04 5.33
C LEU A 153 20.30 3.87 4.78
N SER A 154 19.02 4.08 4.56
CA SER A 154 18.12 3.12 3.94
C SER A 154 17.72 3.61 2.56
N MET A 155 17.78 2.71 1.58
CA MET A 155 17.37 2.98 0.19
C MET A 155 16.41 1.91 -0.29
N ASN A 156 15.26 2.34 -0.80
CA ASN A 156 14.27 1.46 -1.42
C ASN A 156 14.15 1.79 -2.92
N ILE A 157 14.53 0.84 -3.76
CA ILE A 157 14.49 0.99 -5.22
C ILE A 157 13.19 0.36 -5.71
N GLY A 158 12.22 1.18 -6.08
CA GLY A 158 10.93 0.78 -6.63
C GLY A 158 10.91 0.77 -8.16
N GLN A 159 9.72 0.58 -8.74
CA GLN A 159 9.54 0.61 -10.20
C GLN A 159 9.66 2.04 -10.75
N ASP A 160 9.02 3.01 -10.09
CA ASP A 160 8.92 4.39 -10.59
C ASP A 160 9.80 5.36 -9.78
N VAL A 161 10.05 5.06 -8.51
CA VAL A 161 10.79 5.93 -7.59
C VAL A 161 11.81 5.15 -6.78
N THR A 162 12.88 5.83 -6.42
CA THR A 162 13.83 5.38 -5.41
C THR A 162 13.70 6.31 -4.21
N ASP A 163 13.34 5.75 -3.07
CA ASP A 163 13.24 6.47 -1.81
C ASP A 163 14.49 6.23 -0.96
N CYS A 164 15.04 7.30 -0.41
CA CYS A 164 16.16 7.25 0.52
C CYS A 164 15.78 7.91 1.84
N GLY A 165 16.30 7.39 2.94
CA GLY A 165 16.14 7.98 4.27
C GLY A 165 17.35 7.75 5.12
N MET A 166 17.77 8.77 5.86
CA MET A 166 18.84 8.70 6.83
C MET A 166 18.26 8.79 8.24
N PHE A 167 18.69 7.90 9.12
CA PHE A 167 18.22 7.78 10.49
C PHE A 167 19.40 7.85 11.43
N SER A 168 19.26 8.59 12.55
CA SER A 168 20.20 8.62 13.64
C SER A 168 19.50 9.08 14.90
N CYS A 169 19.67 8.40 16.02
CA CYS A 169 19.07 8.72 17.33
C CYS A 169 17.53 8.94 17.25
N GLY A 170 16.82 8.18 16.43
CA GLY A 170 15.38 8.34 16.23
C GLY A 170 14.97 9.53 15.35
N LEU A 171 15.92 10.32 14.87
CA LEU A 171 15.66 11.39 13.92
C LEU A 171 15.66 10.84 12.49
N PHE A 172 14.72 11.31 11.68
CA PHE A 172 14.61 11.00 10.26
C PHE A 172 14.95 12.24 9.44
N SER A 173 15.84 12.08 8.48
CA SER A 173 16.15 13.11 7.49
C SER A 173 15.96 12.53 6.09
N GLU A 174 15.21 13.24 5.28
CA GLU A 174 15.12 12.99 3.85
C GLU A 174 16.27 13.73 3.15
N PRO A 175 16.90 13.13 2.11
CA PRO A 175 17.81 13.89 1.29
C PRO A 175 17.07 15.07 0.65
N ALA A 176 17.70 16.24 0.64
CA ALA A 176 17.15 17.40 -0.06
C ALA A 176 17.01 17.07 -1.56
N HIS A 177 15.88 17.39 -2.14
CA HIS A 177 15.62 17.27 -3.57
C HIS A 177 16.36 18.33 -4.36
#